data_f314d477b417295a69b380cc7d3dd652
#
_entry.id   f314d477b417295a69b380cc7d3dd652
#
_cell.length_a   1.000
_cell.length_b   1.000
_cell.length_c   1.000
_cell.angle_alpha   90.00
_cell.angle_beta   90.00
_cell.angle_gamma   90.00
#
_symmetry.space_group_name_H-M   'P 1'
#
loop_
_entity.id
_entity.type
_entity.pdbx_description
1 polymer ?
#
loop_
_entity_poly.entity_id
_entity_poly.type
_entity_poly.pdbx_seq_one_letter_code
_entity_poly.pdbx_strand_id
1 'polypeptide(L)'
;MAYVYRHIRLDTNEPFYIGIGSDTNYSRAKEKCRRSSFWKKIINKSEYRVEILVDDVSFEYAKTKEIEFIKLYGRKDLNTGTLCNLTD
;
A
#
# COMPACT_ATOMS: atom_id res chain seq x y z
N MET A 1 -2.34 -15.23 -9.94
CA MET A 1 -2.73 -13.87 -10.39
C MET A 1 -2.32 -12.86 -9.32
N ALA A 2 -2.15 -11.62 -9.71
CA ALA A 2 -1.65 -10.58 -8.80
C ALA A 2 -2.78 -9.64 -8.38
N TYR A 3 -2.54 -8.88 -7.34
CA TYR A 3 -3.47 -7.87 -6.83
C TYR A 3 -2.69 -6.65 -6.35
N VAL A 4 -3.37 -5.50 -6.31
CA VAL A 4 -2.85 -4.26 -5.74
C VAL A 4 -3.71 -3.90 -4.53
N TYR A 5 -3.07 -3.53 -3.43
CA TYR A 5 -3.77 -3.21 -2.19
C TYR A 5 -3.30 -1.88 -1.64
N ARG A 6 -4.10 -1.30 -0.75
CA ARG A 6 -3.69 -0.11 0.00
C ARG A 6 -3.99 -0.28 1.48
N HIS A 7 -3.20 0.40 2.30
CA HIS A 7 -3.44 0.51 3.73
C HIS A 7 -3.93 1.92 4.03
N ILE A 8 -4.99 2.03 4.82
CA ILE A 8 -5.62 3.31 5.17
C ILE A 8 -5.54 3.49 6.67
N ARG A 9 -5.05 4.66 7.11
CA ARG A 9 -5.06 5.03 8.52
C ARG A 9 -6.48 5.35 8.94
N LEU A 10 -6.89 4.82 10.09
CA LEU A 10 -8.25 5.08 10.58
C LEU A 10 -8.36 6.41 11.32
N ASP A 11 -7.26 6.96 11.84
CA ASP A 11 -7.26 8.24 12.54
C ASP A 11 -7.46 9.44 11.60
N THR A 12 -6.93 9.36 10.38
CA THR A 12 -7.05 10.45 9.39
C THR A 12 -7.87 10.04 8.18
N ASN A 13 -8.20 8.76 8.06
CA ASN A 13 -8.90 8.17 6.91
C ASN A 13 -8.14 8.41 5.60
N GLU A 14 -6.81 8.37 5.65
CA GLU A 14 -5.95 8.61 4.49
C GLU A 14 -5.16 7.34 4.14
N PRO A 15 -4.98 7.06 2.83
CA PRO A 15 -4.08 5.97 2.43
C PRO A 15 -2.65 6.33 2.80
N PHE A 16 -1.90 5.34 3.30
CA PHE A 16 -0.50 5.55 3.67
C PHE A 16 0.45 4.53 3.04
N TYR A 17 -0.06 3.54 2.35
CA TYR A 17 0.78 2.53 1.70
C TYR A 17 0.04 1.88 0.54
N ILE A 18 0.76 1.67 -0.57
CA ILE A 18 0.31 0.90 -1.74
C ILE A 18 1.27 -0.26 -1.91
N GLY A 19 0.75 -1.45 -2.15
CA GLY A 19 1.58 -2.63 -2.36
C GLY A 19 0.98 -3.57 -3.39
N ILE A 20 1.75 -4.59 -3.73
CA ILE A 20 1.38 -5.62 -4.70
C ILE A 20 1.61 -6.99 -4.07
N GLY A 21 0.74 -7.94 -4.39
CA GLY A 21 0.88 -9.33 -3.95
C GLY A 21 0.45 -10.29 -5.03
N SER A 22 0.83 -11.55 -4.88
CA SER A 22 0.49 -12.60 -5.87
C SER A 22 -0.05 -13.87 -5.23
N ASP A 23 -0.27 -13.86 -3.92
CA ASP A 23 -0.83 -15.01 -3.22
C ASP A 23 -2.36 -15.03 -3.29
N THR A 24 -2.97 -16.19 -3.02
CA THR A 24 -4.41 -16.36 -3.21
C THR A 24 -5.25 -15.92 -2.02
N ASN A 25 -4.64 -15.76 -0.84
CA ASN A 25 -5.35 -15.42 0.40
C ASN A 25 -5.04 -14.02 0.91
N TYR A 26 -4.38 -13.19 0.10
CA TYR A 26 -4.04 -11.80 0.42
C TYR A 26 -3.14 -11.66 1.65
N SER A 27 -2.35 -12.67 1.96
CA SER A 27 -1.46 -12.62 3.13
C SER A 27 -0.43 -11.52 3.01
N ARG A 28 0.07 -11.24 1.81
CA ARG A 28 1.02 -10.14 1.58
C ARG A 28 0.42 -8.79 1.96
N ALA A 29 -0.85 -8.57 1.64
CA ALA A 29 -1.56 -7.33 1.98
C ALA A 29 -1.70 -7.16 3.50
N LYS A 30 -1.78 -8.26 4.24
CA LYS A 30 -1.98 -8.26 5.70
C LYS A 30 -0.68 -8.37 6.48
N GLU A 31 0.45 -8.57 5.81
CA GLU A 31 1.74 -8.79 6.47
C GLU A 31 2.21 -7.53 7.19
N LYS A 32 2.74 -7.70 8.40
CA LYS A 32 3.27 -6.60 9.22
C LYS A 32 4.78 -6.65 9.37
N CYS A 33 5.39 -7.82 9.14
CA CYS A 33 6.79 -8.07 9.51
C CYS A 33 7.81 -7.38 8.62
N ARG A 34 7.60 -7.35 7.31
CA ARG A 34 8.59 -6.86 6.34
C ARG A 34 8.27 -5.44 5.88
N ARG A 35 7.81 -4.61 6.79
CA ARG A 35 7.46 -3.23 6.48
C ARG A 35 8.57 -2.28 6.89
N SER A 36 8.60 -1.10 6.26
CA SER A 36 9.58 -0.07 6.59
C SER A 36 9.34 0.49 7.99
N SER A 37 10.35 1.17 8.53
CA SER A 37 10.18 1.86 9.81
C SER A 37 9.14 2.98 9.73
N PHE A 38 9.00 3.60 8.58
CA PHE A 38 7.97 4.61 8.33
C PHE A 38 6.58 4.04 8.50
N TRP A 39 6.34 2.88 7.89
CA TRP A 39 5.06 2.16 8.00
C TRP A 39 4.77 1.79 9.46
N LYS A 40 5.78 1.25 10.15
CA LYS A 40 5.63 0.84 11.55
C LYS A 40 5.33 2.02 12.48
N LYS A 41 5.89 3.18 12.23
CA LYS A 41 5.59 4.38 13.02
C LYS A 41 4.13 4.79 12.88
N ILE A 42 3.57 4.66 11.69
CA ILE A 42 2.18 5.01 11.45
C ILE A 42 1.25 4.08 12.22
N ILE A 43 1.45 2.76 12.16
CA ILE A 43 0.57 1.82 12.84
C ILE A 43 0.74 1.84 14.36
N ASN A 44 1.84 2.38 14.88
CA ASN A 44 1.98 2.61 16.31
C ASN A 44 1.07 3.72 16.83
N LYS A 45 0.64 4.61 15.95
CA LYS A 45 -0.21 5.75 16.31
C LYS A 45 -1.67 5.55 15.93
N SER A 46 -1.95 4.65 15.00
CA SER A 46 -3.30 4.46 14.47
C SER A 46 -3.53 3.01 14.07
N GLU A 47 -4.75 2.56 14.16
CA GLU A 47 -5.17 1.34 13.50
C GLU A 47 -5.27 1.61 12.00
N TYR A 48 -5.30 0.54 11.21
CA TYR A 48 -5.36 0.66 9.77
C TYR A 48 -6.29 -0.40 9.17
N ARG A 49 -6.69 -0.14 7.94
CA ARG A 49 -7.56 -1.03 7.17
C ARG A 49 -6.87 -1.41 5.87
N VAL A 50 -7.07 -2.63 5.42
CA VAL A 50 -6.56 -3.13 4.13
C VAL A 50 -7.69 -3.10 3.11
N GLU A 51 -7.42 -2.56 1.93
CA GLU A 51 -8.35 -2.58 0.81
C GLU A 51 -7.66 -3.14 -0.43
N ILE A 52 -8.35 -4.00 -1.15
CA ILE A 52 -7.87 -4.55 -2.42
C ILE A 52 -8.41 -3.64 -3.53
N LEU A 53 -7.51 -2.98 -4.24
CA LEU A 53 -7.87 -2.02 -5.29
C LEU A 53 -8.05 -2.68 -6.66
N VAL A 54 -7.18 -3.64 -6.97
CA VAL A 54 -7.21 -4.40 -8.23
C VAL A 54 -6.92 -5.85 -7.89
N ASP A 55 -7.64 -6.78 -8.49
CA ASP A 55 -7.52 -8.19 -8.17
C ASP A 55 -7.57 -9.04 -9.43
N ASP A 56 -7.00 -10.25 -9.33
CA ASP A 56 -7.05 -11.28 -10.38
C ASP A 56 -6.54 -10.76 -11.73
N VAL A 57 -5.39 -10.09 -11.71
CA VAL A 57 -4.74 -9.55 -12.90
C VAL A 57 -3.34 -10.10 -13.04
N SER A 58 -2.70 -9.89 -14.20
CA SER A 58 -1.31 -10.28 -14.40
C SER A 58 -0.41 -9.46 -13.48
N PHE A 59 0.76 -10.00 -13.14
CA PHE A 59 1.73 -9.28 -12.31
C PHE A 59 2.16 -7.96 -12.97
N GLU A 60 2.37 -7.98 -14.28
CA GLU A 60 2.76 -6.78 -15.02
C GLU A 60 1.70 -5.69 -14.94
N TYR A 61 0.44 -6.06 -15.10
CA TYR A 61 -0.66 -5.10 -14.98
C TYR A 61 -0.77 -4.54 -13.57
N ALA A 62 -0.64 -5.42 -12.56
CA ALA A 62 -0.68 -5.00 -11.16
C ALA A 62 0.46 -4.03 -10.86
N LYS A 63 1.66 -4.30 -11.37
CA LYS A 63 2.82 -3.42 -11.16
C LYS A 63 2.59 -2.04 -11.79
N THR A 64 2.01 -1.99 -12.98
CA THR A 64 1.65 -0.73 -13.63
C THR A 64 0.65 0.05 -12.78
N LYS A 65 -0.36 -0.63 -12.24
CA LYS A 65 -1.37 0.00 -11.38
C LYS A 65 -0.78 0.46 -10.05
N GLU A 66 0.14 -0.30 -9.47
CA GLU A 66 0.84 0.11 -8.26
C GLU A 66 1.54 1.45 -8.47
N ILE A 67 2.30 1.58 -9.56
CA ILE A 67 3.00 2.81 -9.90
C ILE A 67 2.01 3.97 -10.09
N GLU A 68 0.91 3.73 -10.80
CA GLU A 68 -0.13 4.75 -11.01
C GLU A 68 -0.74 5.23 -9.70
N PHE A 69 -1.07 4.30 -8.78
CA PHE A 69 -1.65 4.66 -7.49
C PHE A 69 -0.66 5.42 -6.61
N ILE A 70 0.61 5.02 -6.61
CA ILE A 70 1.64 5.73 -5.84
C ILE A 70 1.78 7.17 -6.34
N LYS A 71 1.76 7.38 -7.65
CA LYS A 71 1.80 8.73 -8.22
C LYS A 71 0.53 9.53 -7.90
N LEU A 72 -0.62 8.88 -7.94
CA LEU A 72 -1.90 9.53 -7.69
C LEU A 72 -2.01 10.04 -6.25
N TYR A 73 -1.63 9.21 -5.27
CA TYR A 73 -1.72 9.57 -3.85
C TYR A 73 -0.50 10.35 -3.37
N GLY A 74 0.64 10.22 -4.04
CA GLY A 74 1.89 10.90 -3.69
C GLY A 74 2.62 10.29 -2.51
N ARG A 75 3.93 10.48 -2.50
CA ARG A 75 4.82 9.92 -1.47
C ARG A 75 5.17 10.99 -0.44
N LYS A 76 5.16 10.58 0.84
CA LYS A 76 5.45 11.48 1.94
C LYS A 76 6.92 11.91 1.96
N ASP A 77 7.83 11.03 1.57
CA ASP A 77 9.26 11.34 1.51
C ASP A 77 9.61 12.37 0.43
N LEU A 78 8.77 12.48 -0.61
CA LEU A 78 8.91 13.50 -1.64
C LEU A 78 8.02 14.73 -1.39
N ASN A 79 7.32 14.74 -0.27
CA ASN A 79 6.38 15.81 0.09
C ASN A 79 5.29 16.02 -0.95
N THR A 80 4.90 14.95 -1.66
CA THR A 80 3.86 15.01 -2.70
C THR A 80 2.55 14.38 -2.28
N GLY A 81 2.50 13.74 -1.11
CA GLY A 81 1.28 13.10 -0.62
C GLY A 81 1.44 12.36 0.69
N THR A 82 0.57 11.39 0.94
CA THR A 82 0.42 10.73 2.24
C THR A 82 1.07 9.34 2.34
N LEU A 83 1.55 8.78 1.24
CA LEU A 83 2.08 7.41 1.24
C LEU A 83 3.46 7.34 1.87
N CYS A 84 3.70 6.30 2.65
CA CYS A 84 5.00 6.01 3.22
C CYS A 84 5.87 5.13 2.32
N ASN A 85 5.44 4.86 1.09
CA ASN A 85 6.25 4.18 0.10
C ASN A 85 7.53 4.96 -0.17
N LEU A 86 8.64 4.26 -0.31
CA LEU A 86 9.96 4.88 -0.58
C LEU A 86 10.37 4.76 -2.04
N THR A 87 9.65 3.97 -2.84
CA THR A 87 9.88 3.80 -4.28
C THR A 87 8.55 3.77 -5.00
N ASP A 88 8.57 4.22 -6.22
CA ASP A 88 7.38 4.16 -7.09
C ASP A 88 7.22 2.75 -7.69
#